data_b90962ea8b7e14706597850a35d0aaa7
#
_entry.id   b90962ea8b7e14706597850a35d0aaa7
#
_cell.length_a   1.000
_cell.length_b   1.000
_cell.length_c   1.000
_cell.angle_alpha   90.00
_cell.angle_beta   90.00
_cell.angle_gamma   90.00
#
_symmetry.space_group_name_H-M   'P 1'
#
loop_
_entity.id
_entity.type
_entity.pdbx_description
1 polymer ?
#
loop_
_entity_poly.entity_id
_entity_poly.type
_entity_poly.pdbx_seq_one_letter_code
_entity_poly.pdbx_strand_id
1 'polypeptide(L)'
;MPIQGLTAYAHVADVQRSVDFYRRLGLDVSNSHEEDGTLLWAFVTSPAEEPNDAGARLMLALADGPVDASQQAVLFYCWSADVRELHAELHDAGIAVGEVRYPFYMPAGEFRVIDPDGYVQLVGQLNTPVG
;
A
#
# COMPACT_ATOMS: atom_id res chain seq x y z
N MET A 1 -25.92 -10.55 8.07
CA MET A 1 -24.55 -10.63 8.60
C MET A 1 -23.89 -9.25 8.50
N PRO A 2 -23.14 -8.85 9.51
CA PRO A 2 -22.38 -7.60 9.41
C PRO A 2 -21.30 -7.70 8.33
N ILE A 3 -20.61 -6.58 8.11
CA ILE A 3 -19.55 -6.46 7.11
C ILE A 3 -18.49 -7.51 7.36
N GLN A 4 -18.04 -8.17 6.30
CA GLN A 4 -17.06 -9.26 6.39
C GLN A 4 -15.71 -8.91 5.77
N GLY A 5 -15.57 -7.71 5.26
CA GLY A 5 -14.31 -7.27 4.70
C GLY A 5 -14.35 -5.80 4.36
N LEU A 6 -13.16 -5.23 4.15
CA LEU A 6 -13.01 -3.84 3.77
C LEU A 6 -11.85 -3.74 2.76
N THR A 7 -12.08 -3.04 1.68
CA THR A 7 -11.05 -2.76 0.70
C THR A 7 -11.00 -1.25 0.50
N ALA A 8 -9.83 -0.67 0.61
CA ALA A 8 -9.65 0.76 0.35
C ALA A 8 -9.78 1.02 -1.16
N TYR A 9 -10.33 2.18 -1.49
CA TYR A 9 -10.53 2.62 -2.87
C TYR A 9 -9.93 4.02 -2.99
N ALA A 10 -8.85 4.14 -3.74
CA ALA A 10 -8.12 5.40 -3.87
C ALA A 10 -8.20 5.93 -5.30
N HIS A 11 -8.52 7.21 -5.44
CA HIS A 11 -8.44 7.89 -6.73
C HIS A 11 -7.02 8.39 -6.94
N VAL A 12 -6.44 8.08 -8.11
CA VAL A 12 -5.06 8.37 -8.43
C VAL A 12 -4.97 9.08 -9.79
N ALA A 13 -3.89 9.83 -9.99
CA ALA A 13 -3.69 10.57 -11.22
C ALA A 13 -3.29 9.67 -12.40
N ASP A 14 -2.60 8.57 -12.13
CA ASP A 14 -2.09 7.63 -13.14
C ASP A 14 -2.08 6.24 -12.52
N VAL A 15 -3.03 5.40 -12.96
CA VAL A 15 -3.19 4.07 -12.36
C VAL A 15 -1.97 3.19 -12.59
N GLN A 16 -1.36 3.23 -13.78
CA GLN A 16 -0.17 2.42 -14.06
C GLN A 16 1.01 2.81 -13.15
N ARG A 17 1.21 4.12 -12.96
CA ARG A 17 2.25 4.62 -12.07
C ARG A 17 2.04 4.13 -10.63
N SER A 18 0.79 4.16 -10.18
CA SER A 18 0.44 3.67 -8.85
C SER A 18 0.65 2.17 -8.74
N VAL A 19 0.26 1.39 -9.74
CA VAL A 19 0.50 -0.06 -9.77
C VAL A 19 1.99 -0.35 -9.64
N ASP A 20 2.83 0.36 -10.39
CA ASP A 20 4.29 0.16 -10.35
C ASP A 20 4.84 0.44 -8.94
N PHE A 21 4.32 1.47 -8.28
CA PHE A 21 4.70 1.79 -6.91
C PHE A 21 4.29 0.67 -5.96
N TYR A 22 3.02 0.23 -6.00
CA TYR A 22 2.53 -0.80 -5.06
C TYR A 22 3.14 -2.18 -5.31
N ARG A 23 3.63 -2.44 -6.52
CA ARG A 23 4.44 -3.65 -6.77
C ARG A 23 5.71 -3.66 -5.93
N ARG A 24 6.31 -2.49 -5.68
CA ARG A 24 7.47 -2.37 -4.78
C ARG A 24 7.13 -2.73 -3.34
N LEU A 25 5.87 -2.61 -2.97
CA LEU A 25 5.39 -3.00 -1.64
C LEU A 25 4.90 -4.44 -1.58
N GLY A 26 5.00 -5.17 -2.68
CA GLY A 26 4.60 -6.58 -2.72
C GLY A 26 3.17 -6.84 -3.16
N LEU A 27 2.45 -5.80 -3.62
CA LEU A 27 1.13 -5.97 -4.19
C LEU A 27 1.23 -6.12 -5.70
N ASP A 28 0.38 -6.94 -6.29
CA ASP A 28 0.32 -7.06 -7.74
C ASP A 28 -1.12 -7.06 -8.21
N VAL A 29 -1.31 -6.81 -9.50
CA VAL A 29 -2.63 -6.68 -10.09
C VAL A 29 -3.32 -8.05 -10.10
N SER A 30 -4.48 -8.12 -9.47
CA SER A 30 -5.35 -9.31 -9.53
C SER A 30 -6.49 -9.11 -10.52
N ASN A 31 -6.86 -7.86 -10.80
CA ASN A 31 -7.88 -7.53 -11.80
C ASN A 31 -7.66 -6.08 -12.25
N SER A 32 -8.06 -5.75 -13.47
CA SER A 32 -7.91 -4.41 -14.01
C SER A 32 -8.88 -4.13 -15.13
N HIS A 33 -9.03 -2.85 -15.46
CA HIS A 33 -9.83 -2.41 -16.59
C HIS A 33 -9.07 -1.33 -17.35
N GLU A 34 -9.00 -1.50 -18.65
CA GLU A 34 -8.25 -0.61 -19.55
C GLU A 34 -9.14 -0.23 -20.73
N GLU A 35 -9.04 1.02 -21.17
CA GLU A 35 -9.71 1.50 -22.38
C GLU A 35 -8.71 2.31 -23.20
N ASP A 36 -8.66 2.04 -24.50
CA ASP A 36 -7.78 2.75 -25.46
C ASP A 36 -6.32 2.82 -24.99
N GLY A 37 -5.82 1.73 -24.40
CA GLY A 37 -4.44 1.66 -23.93
C GLY A 37 -4.20 2.33 -22.58
N THR A 38 -5.22 2.91 -21.95
CA THR A 38 -5.10 3.56 -20.65
C THR A 38 -5.72 2.71 -19.57
N LEU A 39 -4.95 2.45 -18.53
CA LEU A 39 -5.42 1.71 -17.36
C LEU A 39 -6.29 2.64 -16.51
N LEU A 40 -7.56 2.30 -16.35
CA LEU A 40 -8.54 3.13 -15.63
C LEU A 40 -8.79 2.66 -14.21
N TRP A 41 -8.55 1.40 -13.95
CA TRP A 41 -8.80 0.79 -12.64
C TRP A 41 -7.91 -0.43 -12.47
N ALA A 42 -7.44 -0.65 -11.27
CA ALA A 42 -6.68 -1.84 -10.92
C ALA A 42 -7.00 -2.26 -9.49
N PHE A 43 -7.14 -3.56 -9.29
CA PHE A 43 -7.25 -4.16 -7.97
C PHE A 43 -5.92 -4.82 -7.67
N VAL A 44 -5.19 -4.27 -6.70
CA VAL A 44 -3.88 -4.80 -6.32
C VAL A 44 -3.97 -5.49 -4.98
N THR A 45 -3.33 -6.64 -4.90
CA THR A 45 -3.38 -7.49 -3.70
C THR A 45 -2.01 -8.11 -3.44
N SER A 46 -1.73 -8.38 -2.16
CA SER A 46 -0.60 -9.22 -1.80
C SER A 46 -1.04 -10.69 -1.76
N PRO A 47 -0.11 -11.63 -1.97
CA PRO A 47 -0.45 -13.05 -1.80
C PRO A 47 -0.88 -13.35 -0.37
N ALA A 48 -1.94 -14.14 -0.22
CA ALA A 48 -2.32 -14.66 1.08
C ALA A 48 -1.46 -15.89 1.37
N GLU A 49 -0.74 -15.89 2.49
CA GLU A 49 0.13 -17.01 2.86
C GLU A 49 -0.62 -18.10 3.63
N GLU A 50 -1.71 -17.71 4.30
CA GLU A 50 -2.52 -18.62 5.09
C GLU A 50 -3.97 -18.61 4.57
N PRO A 51 -4.72 -19.70 4.71
CA PRO A 51 -6.10 -19.78 4.18
C PRO A 51 -7.04 -18.69 4.69
N ASN A 52 -6.80 -18.16 5.89
CA ASN A 52 -7.64 -17.13 6.49
C ASN A 52 -7.05 -15.74 6.36
N ASP A 53 -5.91 -15.60 5.72
CA ASP A 53 -5.24 -14.32 5.52
C ASP A 53 -5.77 -13.67 4.25
N ALA A 54 -6.44 -12.54 4.40
CA ALA A 54 -6.94 -11.78 3.25
C ALA A 54 -5.83 -11.01 2.53
N GLY A 55 -4.67 -10.83 3.17
CA GLY A 55 -3.57 -10.05 2.64
C GLY A 55 -3.91 -8.57 2.54
N ALA A 56 -3.06 -7.82 1.85
CA ALA A 56 -3.31 -6.41 1.55
C ALA A 56 -4.18 -6.31 0.29
N ARG A 57 -5.13 -5.37 0.29
CA ARG A 57 -6.09 -5.18 -0.79
C ARG A 57 -6.34 -3.70 -1.00
N LEU A 58 -6.20 -3.24 -2.23
CA LEU A 58 -6.38 -1.83 -2.56
C LEU A 58 -6.90 -1.70 -3.99
N MET A 59 -7.92 -0.88 -4.17
CA MET A 59 -8.39 -0.52 -5.50
C MET A 59 -7.83 0.85 -5.87
N LEU A 60 -7.38 0.97 -7.09
CA LEU A 60 -6.83 2.19 -7.67
C LEU A 60 -7.69 2.58 -8.87
N ALA A 61 -8.22 3.79 -8.88
CA ALA A 61 -9.07 4.26 -9.97
C ALA A 61 -8.60 5.63 -10.45
N LEU A 62 -8.68 5.85 -11.76
CA LEU A 62 -8.31 7.13 -12.34
C LEU A 62 -9.23 8.23 -11.81
N ALA A 63 -8.62 9.30 -11.29
CA ALA A 63 -9.37 10.45 -10.78
C ALA A 63 -9.94 11.30 -11.93
N ASP A 64 -11.07 11.96 -11.68
CA ASP A 64 -11.68 12.86 -12.65
C ASP A 64 -10.99 14.22 -12.76
N GLY A 65 -10.10 14.51 -11.82
CA GLY A 65 -9.40 15.79 -11.79
C GLY A 65 -8.15 15.68 -10.91
N PRO A 66 -7.56 16.81 -10.54
CA PRO A 66 -6.35 16.80 -9.73
C PRO A 66 -6.54 16.08 -8.40
N VAL A 67 -5.53 15.30 -7.99
CA VAL A 67 -5.51 14.64 -6.70
C VAL A 67 -4.69 15.49 -5.74
N ASP A 68 -5.31 15.88 -4.63
CA ASP A 68 -4.64 16.63 -3.58
C ASP A 68 -4.69 15.82 -2.28
N ALA A 69 -3.66 15.05 -2.03
CA ALA A 69 -3.60 14.18 -0.85
C ALA A 69 -3.54 14.96 0.44
N SER A 70 -3.15 16.25 0.41
CA SER A 70 -3.13 17.09 1.60
C SER A 70 -4.52 17.35 2.16
N GLN A 71 -5.57 17.17 1.33
CA GLN A 71 -6.96 17.30 1.74
C GLN A 71 -7.53 16.00 2.32
N GLN A 72 -6.74 14.94 2.37
CA GLN A 72 -7.22 13.63 2.80
C GLN A 72 -6.86 13.37 4.25
N ALA A 73 -7.85 12.91 5.00
CA ALA A 73 -7.69 12.64 6.43
C ALA A 73 -7.41 11.17 6.73
N VAL A 74 -7.24 10.34 5.71
CA VAL A 74 -7.05 8.89 5.87
C VAL A 74 -5.62 8.51 5.53
N LEU A 75 -5.02 7.70 6.40
CA LEU A 75 -3.73 7.07 6.17
C LEU A 75 -3.94 5.57 5.94
N PHE A 76 -3.04 4.97 5.20
CA PHE A 76 -3.02 3.53 5.05
C PHE A 76 -1.97 2.96 6.00
N TYR A 77 -2.32 1.90 6.72
CA TYR A 77 -1.38 1.22 7.59
C TYR A 77 -1.15 -0.18 7.04
N CYS A 78 0.11 -0.47 6.72
CA CYS A 78 0.51 -1.73 6.12
C CYS A 78 1.37 -2.52 7.09
N TRP A 79 1.35 -3.84 6.97
CA TRP A 79 2.12 -4.72 7.84
C TRP A 79 3.18 -5.43 7.00
N SER A 80 4.41 -5.43 7.45
CA SER A 80 5.52 -6.12 6.80
C SER A 80 6.13 -7.16 7.73
N ALA A 81 6.47 -8.30 7.17
CA ALA A 81 7.15 -9.36 7.92
C ALA A 81 8.57 -8.93 8.34
N ASP A 82 9.19 -8.01 7.58
CA ASP A 82 10.51 -7.47 7.91
C ASP A 82 10.59 -6.01 7.47
N VAL A 83 10.29 -5.11 8.39
CA VAL A 83 10.26 -3.66 8.15
C VAL A 83 11.61 -3.13 7.68
N ARG A 84 12.70 -3.61 8.28
CA ARG A 84 14.03 -3.10 7.95
C ARG A 84 14.46 -3.52 6.55
N GLU A 85 14.15 -4.76 6.17
CA GLU A 85 14.47 -5.26 4.85
C GLU A 85 13.67 -4.49 3.78
N LEU A 86 12.38 -4.31 4.01
CA LEU A 86 11.54 -3.56 3.08
C LEU A 86 12.01 -2.10 2.97
N HIS A 87 12.34 -1.46 4.09
CA HIS A 87 12.87 -0.10 4.09
C HIS A 87 14.12 0.01 3.23
N ALA A 88 15.07 -0.93 3.39
CA ALA A 88 16.30 -0.94 2.62
C ALA A 88 16.04 -1.16 1.12
N GLU A 89 15.14 -2.07 0.78
CA GLU A 89 14.79 -2.34 -0.62
C GLU A 89 14.18 -1.10 -1.29
N LEU A 90 13.27 -0.41 -0.61
CA LEU A 90 12.64 0.79 -1.15
C LEU A 90 13.66 1.92 -1.29
N HIS A 91 14.50 2.09 -0.30
CA HIS A 91 15.57 3.11 -0.33
C HIS A 91 16.52 2.84 -1.52
N ASP A 92 16.94 1.59 -1.70
CA ASP A 92 17.85 1.22 -2.79
C ASP A 92 17.18 1.35 -4.15
N ALA A 93 15.86 1.24 -4.21
CA ALA A 93 15.10 1.46 -5.44
C ALA A 93 14.87 2.95 -5.76
N GLY A 94 15.38 3.86 -4.94
CA GLY A 94 15.24 5.29 -5.14
C GLY A 94 13.92 5.87 -4.67
N ILE A 95 13.15 5.12 -3.88
CA ILE A 95 11.89 5.60 -3.34
C ILE A 95 12.16 6.37 -2.06
N ALA A 96 11.55 7.56 -1.93
CA ALA A 96 11.69 8.37 -0.73
C ALA A 96 10.97 7.69 0.43
N VAL A 97 11.73 7.27 1.43
CA VAL A 97 11.21 6.65 2.64
C VAL A 97 11.67 7.43 3.86
N GLY A 98 10.81 7.50 4.87
CA GLY A 98 11.19 8.07 6.16
C GLY A 98 12.10 7.12 6.93
N GLU A 99 12.67 7.59 8.02
CA GLU A 99 13.48 6.75 8.89
C GLU A 99 12.62 5.70 9.58
N VAL A 100 13.19 4.52 9.81
CA VAL A 100 12.55 3.52 10.67
C VAL A 100 12.55 4.08 12.09
N ARG A 101 11.37 4.14 12.70
CA ARG A 101 11.18 4.61 14.07
C ARG A 101 10.67 3.48 14.94
N TYR A 102 10.83 3.63 16.25
CA TYR A 102 10.49 2.58 17.22
C TYR A 102 9.57 3.17 18.31
N PRO A 103 8.34 3.60 17.94
CA PRO A 103 7.42 4.16 18.94
C PRO A 103 6.98 3.07 19.92
N PHE A 104 6.45 3.50 21.08
CA PHE A 104 6.10 2.53 22.13
C PHE A 104 5.09 1.48 21.67
N TYR A 105 4.18 1.86 20.76
CA TYR A 105 3.16 0.95 20.23
C TYR A 105 3.69 0.05 19.10
N MET A 106 4.88 0.32 18.60
CA MET A 106 5.51 -0.46 17.52
C MET A 106 7.01 -0.60 17.79
N PRO A 107 7.40 -1.32 18.86
CA PRO A 107 8.81 -1.42 19.24
C PRO A 107 9.69 -2.13 18.22
N ALA A 108 9.10 -2.94 17.33
CA ALA A 108 9.85 -3.62 16.28
C ALA A 108 10.09 -2.75 15.04
N GLY A 109 9.47 -1.58 14.97
CA GLY A 109 9.74 -0.58 13.94
C GLY A 109 8.61 -0.27 13.00
N GLU A 110 8.56 0.99 12.58
CA GLU A 110 7.65 1.44 11.51
C GLU A 110 8.32 2.57 10.71
N PHE A 111 7.89 2.77 9.49
CA PHE A 111 8.34 3.90 8.67
C PHE A 111 7.22 4.39 7.77
N ARG A 112 7.41 5.58 7.21
CA ARG A 112 6.47 6.17 6.26
C ARG A 112 7.04 6.09 4.86
N VAL A 113 6.17 5.83 3.90
CA VAL A 113 6.47 5.99 2.48
C VAL A 113 5.28 6.68 1.84
N ILE A 114 5.55 7.58 0.88
CA ILE A 114 4.51 8.36 0.22
C ILE A 114 4.39 7.86 -1.21
N ASP A 115 3.16 7.53 -1.61
CA ASP A 115 2.92 7.05 -2.96
C ASP A 115 2.98 8.20 -3.99
N PRO A 116 2.89 7.90 -5.30
CA PRO A 116 3.03 8.94 -6.34
C PRO A 116 1.99 10.06 -6.26
N ASP A 117 0.85 9.84 -5.64
CA ASP A 117 -0.21 10.85 -5.49
C ASP A 117 -0.15 11.58 -4.15
N GLY A 118 0.78 11.20 -3.27
CA GLY A 118 0.93 11.81 -1.96
C GLY A 118 0.21 11.08 -0.85
N TYR A 119 -0.39 9.92 -1.11
CA TYR A 119 -0.98 9.09 -0.06
C TYR A 119 0.12 8.54 0.83
N VAL A 120 -0.03 8.71 2.12
CA VAL A 120 0.94 8.22 3.09
C VAL A 120 0.63 6.78 3.46
N GLN A 121 1.64 5.93 3.34
CA GLN A 121 1.60 4.55 3.82
C GLN A 121 2.46 4.47 5.06
N LEU A 122 1.88 4.07 6.18
CA LEU A 122 2.65 3.69 7.36
C LEU A 122 2.90 2.18 7.29
N VAL A 123 4.14 1.77 7.40
CA VAL A 123 4.50 0.35 7.33
C VAL A 123 5.03 -0.07 8.69
N GLY A 124 4.33 -0.96 9.35
CA GLY A 124 4.70 -1.47 10.67
C GLY A 124 5.12 -2.93 10.61
N GLN A 125 5.88 -3.35 11.60
CA GLN A 125 6.34 -4.72 11.72
C GLN A 125 5.18 -5.64 12.07
N LEU A 126 4.97 -6.65 11.25
CA LEU A 126 3.99 -7.67 11.55
C LEU A 126 4.48 -8.50 12.74
N ASN A 127 3.70 -8.50 13.80
CA ASN A 127 4.03 -9.33 14.96
C ASN A 127 3.58 -10.77 14.69
N THR A 128 4.55 -11.67 14.61
CA THR A 128 4.23 -13.08 14.53
C THR A 128 3.70 -13.50 15.91
N PRO A 129 2.52 -14.12 15.99
CA PRO A 129 2.05 -14.62 17.27
C PRO A 129 3.09 -15.58 17.83
N VAL A 130 3.47 -15.35 19.09
CA VAL A 130 4.33 -16.28 19.81
C VAL A 130 3.44 -17.47 20.15
N GLY A 131 3.54 -18.47 19.32
CA GLY A 131 2.71 -19.67 19.48
C GLY A 131 3.44 -20.76 20.18
#